data_c42f740dbba32209c5b7977f3b5cece4
#
_entry.id   c42f740dbba32209c5b7977f3b5cece4
#
_cell.length_a   1.000
_cell.length_b   1.000
_cell.length_c   1.000
_cell.angle_alpha   90.00
_cell.angle_beta   90.00
_cell.angle_gamma   90.00
#
_symmetry.space_group_name_H-M   'P 1'
#
loop_
_entity.id
_entity.type
_entity.pdbx_description
1 polymer ?
#
loop_
_entity_poly.entity_id
_entity_poly.type
_entity_poly.pdbx_seq_one_letter_code
_entity_poly.pdbx_strand_id
1 'polypeptide(L)'
;MDLKSGYPFWAVSNGLMQAFPRLETDHRCDVAVLGGGITGALIADELAGHGFDVAILEQRDIGWGSTAASTALLQYEIDTHLVDLAKRHGEADAALAYRACADAIDQLHAVASAWRDVGFTRNASLYYASRRRDVRTLEEEHAARRRHGLEVELLDAGRVQEDYGFDAPAALLSRQGARVDPYRLTHRLLQRLQKQGASVFDRTRVVEIETTSRGVALRTESGFTVRAAHLVVAAGYASQHWLKKSVARNRSSYAVISDPLSEEALGFLSDTLLWETARPYLYARSTSDRRLLIGGEDDAVDIPAKRDARVEKKARILLKRLHDLFPALEITPAFSWAGTFAETEDGLPFFGPHAQWGPRVHFAMAYGGNGITYSMLGAGLLRARIERRAHPLWPLFSFQRLER
;
A
#
# COMPACT_ATOMS: atom_id res chain seq x y z
N MET A 1 7.53 -13.87 -9.99
CA MET A 1 7.79 -12.45 -10.34
C MET A 1 8.60 -11.81 -9.21
N ASP A 2 9.67 -11.10 -9.53
CA ASP A 2 10.40 -10.32 -8.53
C ASP A 2 9.82 -8.89 -8.47
N LEU A 3 9.26 -8.54 -7.32
CA LEU A 3 8.51 -7.29 -7.12
C LEU A 3 9.38 -6.12 -6.65
N LYS A 4 10.66 -6.34 -6.43
CA LYS A 4 11.60 -5.31 -5.95
C LYS A 4 12.99 -5.50 -6.51
N SER A 5 13.79 -4.45 -6.51
CA SER A 5 15.23 -4.52 -6.75
C SER A 5 16.00 -4.83 -5.46
N GLY A 6 17.14 -5.45 -5.58
CA GLY A 6 18.18 -5.59 -4.56
C GLY A 6 17.67 -5.66 -3.11
N TYR A 7 18.23 -4.81 -2.27
CA TYR A 7 17.93 -4.75 -0.83
C TYR A 7 17.22 -3.43 -0.46
N PRO A 8 15.89 -3.40 -0.42
CA PRO A 8 15.15 -2.24 0.06
C PRO A 8 15.48 -1.95 1.53
N PHE A 9 15.45 -0.65 1.88
CA PHE A 9 15.90 -0.17 3.19
C PHE A 9 15.32 -0.92 4.38
N TRP A 10 14.02 -1.20 4.38
CA TRP A 10 13.37 -1.83 5.54
C TRP A 10 13.91 -3.21 5.87
N ALA A 11 14.18 -4.02 4.84
CA ALA A 11 14.75 -5.35 5.05
C ALA A 11 16.21 -5.28 5.55
N VAL A 12 16.97 -4.28 5.09
CA VAL A 12 18.35 -4.06 5.55
C VAL A 12 18.38 -3.53 6.97
N SER A 13 17.56 -2.52 7.28
CA SER A 13 17.50 -1.87 8.60
C SER A 13 17.01 -2.79 9.70
N ASN A 14 16.05 -3.67 9.39
CA ASN A 14 15.44 -4.57 10.37
C ASN A 14 16.06 -5.98 10.41
N GLY A 15 16.78 -6.38 9.36
CA GLY A 15 17.25 -7.74 9.20
C GLY A 15 16.10 -8.76 9.09
N LEU A 16 16.40 -10.04 9.27
CA LEU A 16 15.40 -11.10 9.40
C LEU A 16 14.84 -11.08 10.83
N MET A 17 13.70 -10.46 11.03
CA MET A 17 13.09 -10.30 12.36
C MET A 17 12.63 -11.64 12.97
N GLN A 18 12.06 -12.54 12.13
CA GLN A 18 11.65 -13.88 12.52
C GLN A 18 11.49 -14.74 11.28
N ALA A 19 11.95 -15.99 11.34
CA ALA A 19 11.58 -17.04 10.41
C ALA A 19 10.37 -17.82 10.99
N PHE A 20 9.41 -18.12 10.14
CA PHE A 20 8.28 -18.96 10.50
C PHE A 20 8.54 -20.39 9.99
N PRO A 21 7.82 -21.41 10.49
CA PRO A 21 7.98 -22.78 10.00
C PRO A 21 7.55 -22.89 8.54
N ARG A 22 8.12 -23.87 7.84
CA ARG A 22 7.56 -24.35 6.57
C ARG A 22 6.35 -25.25 6.85
N LEU A 23 5.48 -25.38 5.85
CA LEU A 23 4.45 -26.39 5.90
C LEU A 23 5.09 -27.77 5.64
N GLU A 24 5.01 -28.67 6.65
CA GLU A 24 5.62 -30.02 6.61
C GLU A 24 4.58 -31.15 6.76
N THR A 25 3.30 -30.79 6.87
CA THR A 25 2.16 -31.72 6.94
C THR A 25 0.95 -31.10 6.28
N ASP A 26 -0.03 -31.92 5.89
CA ASP A 26 -1.32 -31.42 5.44
C ASP A 26 -1.97 -30.58 6.54
N HIS A 27 -2.64 -29.49 6.14
CA HIS A 27 -3.21 -28.52 7.06
C HIS A 27 -4.70 -28.24 6.73
N ARG A 28 -5.47 -27.82 7.75
CA ARG A 28 -6.85 -27.38 7.59
C ARG A 28 -7.07 -26.08 8.35
N CYS A 29 -7.90 -25.19 7.79
CA CYS A 29 -8.30 -23.93 8.41
C CYS A 29 -9.65 -23.47 7.82
N ASP A 30 -10.21 -22.39 8.37
CA ASP A 30 -11.38 -21.73 7.79
C ASP A 30 -11.00 -20.89 6.58
N VAL A 31 -9.95 -20.10 6.70
CA VAL A 31 -9.48 -19.21 5.63
C VAL A 31 -7.97 -19.36 5.43
N ALA A 32 -7.58 -19.73 4.23
CA ALA A 32 -6.18 -19.64 3.80
C ALA A 32 -5.90 -18.27 3.19
N VAL A 33 -4.79 -17.64 3.58
CA VAL A 33 -4.32 -16.37 3.03
C VAL A 33 -3.01 -16.61 2.27
N LEU A 34 -3.02 -16.42 0.96
CA LEU A 34 -1.86 -16.58 0.08
C LEU A 34 -1.11 -15.25 -0.04
N GLY A 35 0.00 -15.16 0.66
CA GLY A 35 0.89 -14.00 0.73
C GLY A 35 1.09 -13.49 2.16
N GLY A 36 2.35 -13.45 2.59
CA GLY A 36 2.81 -12.99 3.92
C GLY A 36 3.32 -11.54 3.92
N GLY A 37 2.83 -10.69 3.02
CA GLY A 37 3.07 -9.25 3.03
C GLY A 37 2.09 -8.50 3.94
N ILE A 38 2.21 -7.16 3.98
CA ILE A 38 1.35 -6.30 4.81
C ILE A 38 -0.15 -6.52 4.54
N THR A 39 -0.54 -6.75 3.29
CA THR A 39 -1.93 -7.03 2.91
C THR A 39 -2.43 -8.32 3.54
N GLY A 40 -1.68 -9.41 3.38
CA GLY A 40 -2.05 -10.69 3.97
C GLY A 40 -2.08 -10.66 5.50
N ALA A 41 -1.13 -9.93 6.11
CA ALA A 41 -1.07 -9.77 7.56
C ALA A 41 -2.28 -9.00 8.12
N LEU A 42 -2.68 -7.88 7.48
CA LEU A 42 -3.85 -7.10 7.89
C LEU A 42 -5.16 -7.87 7.71
N ILE A 43 -5.30 -8.60 6.59
CA ILE A 43 -6.49 -9.43 6.33
C ILE A 43 -6.56 -10.59 7.32
N ALA A 44 -5.44 -11.26 7.60
CA ALA A 44 -5.39 -12.35 8.55
C ALA A 44 -5.72 -11.88 9.98
N ASP A 45 -5.23 -10.69 10.35
CA ASP A 45 -5.50 -10.08 11.66
C ASP A 45 -6.99 -9.77 11.84
N GLU A 46 -7.62 -9.17 10.82
CA GLU A 46 -9.06 -8.91 10.82
C GLU A 46 -9.90 -10.19 10.93
N LEU A 47 -9.54 -11.22 10.18
CA LEU A 47 -10.27 -12.49 10.18
C LEU A 47 -10.09 -13.24 11.49
N ALA A 48 -8.86 -13.38 11.99
CA ALA A 48 -8.58 -14.08 13.24
C ALA A 48 -9.20 -13.34 14.45
N GLY A 49 -9.17 -12.01 14.45
CA GLY A 49 -9.84 -11.17 15.46
C GLY A 49 -11.36 -11.37 15.52
N HIS A 50 -11.95 -11.98 14.48
CA HIS A 50 -13.38 -12.29 14.39
C HIS A 50 -13.67 -13.81 14.43
N GLY A 51 -12.72 -14.61 14.93
CA GLY A 51 -12.92 -16.00 15.28
C GLY A 51 -12.70 -17.00 14.14
N PHE A 52 -12.15 -16.59 12.99
CA PHE A 52 -11.76 -17.53 11.95
C PHE A 52 -10.42 -18.19 12.27
N ASP A 53 -10.33 -19.49 12.03
CA ASP A 53 -9.04 -20.20 11.96
C ASP A 53 -8.34 -19.84 10.66
N VAL A 54 -7.18 -19.19 10.75
CA VAL A 54 -6.46 -18.61 9.60
C VAL A 54 -5.08 -19.24 9.42
N ALA A 55 -4.78 -19.63 8.19
CA ALA A 55 -3.44 -20.06 7.78
C ALA A 55 -2.86 -19.12 6.72
N ILE A 56 -1.70 -18.54 6.97
CA ILE A 56 -0.94 -17.68 6.04
C ILE A 56 0.14 -18.53 5.35
N LEU A 57 0.21 -18.45 4.01
CA LEU A 57 1.17 -19.16 3.18
C LEU A 57 2.00 -18.15 2.39
N GLU A 58 3.29 -18.04 2.68
CA GLU A 58 4.24 -17.18 1.97
C GLU A 58 5.31 -18.02 1.24
N GLN A 59 5.54 -17.72 -0.04
CA GLN A 59 6.49 -18.48 -0.86
C GLN A 59 7.96 -18.21 -0.51
N ARG A 60 8.25 -17.05 0.09
CA ARG A 60 9.59 -16.61 0.52
C ARG A 60 9.56 -16.27 2.01
N ASP A 61 10.45 -15.39 2.43
CA ASP A 61 10.40 -14.83 3.78
C ASP A 61 9.26 -13.80 3.89
N ILE A 62 8.67 -13.70 5.09
CA ILE A 62 7.61 -12.74 5.39
C ILE A 62 8.04 -11.31 5.06
N GLY A 63 7.13 -10.55 4.44
CA GLY A 63 7.35 -9.15 4.11
C GLY A 63 8.35 -8.89 2.98
N TRP A 64 8.96 -9.91 2.39
CA TRP A 64 10.06 -9.77 1.42
C TRP A 64 9.65 -9.24 0.04
N GLY A 65 8.38 -9.14 -0.27
CA GLY A 65 7.86 -8.61 -1.54
C GLY A 65 7.79 -7.07 -1.56
N SER A 66 6.67 -6.55 -2.11
CA SER A 66 6.40 -5.11 -2.20
C SER A 66 6.33 -4.42 -0.84
N THR A 67 6.07 -5.15 0.23
CA THR A 67 6.10 -4.62 1.61
C THR A 67 7.48 -4.06 1.95
N ALA A 68 8.55 -4.79 1.69
CA ALA A 68 9.92 -4.32 1.93
C ALA A 68 10.30 -3.13 1.03
N ALA A 69 9.70 -3.02 -0.15
CA ALA A 69 9.98 -1.94 -1.11
C ALA A 69 9.06 -0.72 -0.94
N SER A 70 8.01 -0.81 -0.12
CA SER A 70 7.04 0.27 0.06
C SER A 70 7.68 1.49 0.71
N THR A 71 7.37 2.68 0.22
CA THR A 71 7.74 3.94 0.86
C THR A 71 6.83 4.27 2.04
N ALA A 72 5.68 3.62 2.12
CA ALA A 72 4.71 3.68 3.21
C ALA A 72 4.32 5.11 3.65
N LEU A 73 4.03 5.96 2.66
CA LEU A 73 3.21 7.14 2.87
C LEU A 73 1.77 6.64 3.01
N LEU A 74 1.17 6.85 4.16
CA LEU A 74 -0.20 6.47 4.44
C LEU A 74 -1.09 7.68 4.19
N GLN A 75 -1.81 7.65 3.09
CA GLN A 75 -2.64 8.74 2.61
C GLN A 75 -4.07 8.24 2.39
N TYR A 76 -5.06 9.11 2.63
CA TYR A 76 -6.45 8.85 2.23
C TYR A 76 -6.71 9.32 0.80
N GLU A 77 -5.86 10.17 0.29
CA GLU A 77 -5.93 10.68 -1.07
C GLU A 77 -5.71 9.54 -2.06
N ILE A 78 -6.69 9.32 -2.92
CA ILE A 78 -6.63 8.35 -4.01
C ILE A 78 -5.85 8.97 -5.17
N ASP A 79 -5.09 8.16 -5.92
CA ASP A 79 -4.33 8.63 -7.10
C ASP A 79 -5.23 9.32 -8.14
N THR A 80 -6.50 8.90 -8.22
CA THR A 80 -7.55 9.59 -8.98
C THR A 80 -8.26 10.59 -8.07
N HIS A 81 -8.24 11.86 -8.41
CA HIS A 81 -8.90 12.92 -7.64
C HIS A 81 -10.38 12.61 -7.41
N LEU A 82 -10.93 13.09 -6.29
CA LEU A 82 -12.34 12.90 -5.96
C LEU A 82 -13.26 13.42 -7.08
N VAL A 83 -12.91 14.57 -7.66
CA VAL A 83 -13.63 15.15 -8.81
C VAL A 83 -13.68 14.21 -10.01
N ASP A 84 -12.55 13.55 -10.34
CA ASP A 84 -12.49 12.65 -11.49
C ASP A 84 -13.10 11.28 -11.18
N LEU A 85 -12.97 10.81 -9.96
CA LEU A 85 -13.62 9.60 -9.48
C LEU A 85 -15.15 9.76 -9.50
N ALA A 86 -15.65 10.96 -9.13
CA ALA A 86 -17.07 11.29 -9.17
C ALA A 86 -17.65 11.28 -10.59
N LYS A 87 -16.88 11.70 -11.59
CA LYS A 87 -17.30 11.61 -13.01
C LYS A 87 -17.48 10.16 -13.47
N ARG A 88 -16.73 9.21 -12.91
CA ARG A 88 -16.76 7.79 -13.29
C ARG A 88 -17.82 7.00 -12.52
N HIS A 89 -17.94 7.24 -11.21
CA HIS A 89 -18.73 6.41 -10.31
C HIS A 89 -19.92 7.14 -9.64
N GLY A 90 -20.04 8.44 -9.88
CA GLY A 90 -21.00 9.30 -9.16
C GLY A 90 -20.40 9.89 -7.90
N GLU A 91 -20.96 11.05 -7.49
CA GLU A 91 -20.40 11.86 -6.38
C GLU A 91 -20.49 11.14 -5.03
N ALA A 92 -21.60 10.44 -4.76
CA ALA A 92 -21.80 9.71 -3.51
C ALA A 92 -20.80 8.55 -3.34
N ASP A 93 -20.58 7.77 -4.39
CA ASP A 93 -19.66 6.63 -4.41
C ASP A 93 -18.20 7.09 -4.31
N ALA A 94 -17.80 8.15 -5.01
CA ALA A 94 -16.48 8.74 -4.93
C ALA A 94 -16.17 9.26 -3.52
N ALA A 95 -17.11 9.99 -2.92
CA ALA A 95 -16.99 10.49 -1.55
C ALA A 95 -16.94 9.34 -0.52
N LEU A 96 -17.70 8.27 -0.74
CA LEU A 96 -17.67 7.08 0.10
C LEU A 96 -16.30 6.39 0.05
N ALA A 97 -15.67 6.27 -1.13
CA ALA A 97 -14.34 5.71 -1.29
C ALA A 97 -13.28 6.53 -0.54
N TYR A 98 -13.32 7.87 -0.68
CA TYR A 98 -12.39 8.78 0.00
C TYR A 98 -12.52 8.71 1.52
N ARG A 99 -13.77 8.75 2.05
CA ARG A 99 -14.00 8.61 3.50
C ARG A 99 -13.53 7.25 4.03
N ALA A 100 -13.78 6.18 3.30
CA ALA A 100 -13.30 4.86 3.68
C ALA A 100 -11.76 4.75 3.72
N CYS A 101 -11.05 5.46 2.82
CA CYS A 101 -9.60 5.58 2.91
C CYS A 101 -9.15 6.38 4.13
N ALA A 102 -9.88 7.45 4.48
CA ALA A 102 -9.61 8.24 5.68
C ALA A 102 -9.80 7.41 6.96
N ASP A 103 -10.92 6.67 7.06
CA ASP A 103 -11.19 5.75 8.17
C ASP A 103 -10.14 4.64 8.26
N ALA A 104 -9.62 4.16 7.13
CA ALA A 104 -8.58 3.14 7.11
C ALA A 104 -7.27 3.61 7.76
N ILE A 105 -6.93 4.90 7.71
CA ILE A 105 -5.76 5.44 8.41
C ILE A 105 -5.98 5.42 9.92
N ASP A 106 -7.19 5.69 10.39
CA ASP A 106 -7.55 5.60 11.80
C ASP A 106 -7.51 4.16 12.30
N GLN A 107 -7.99 3.22 11.50
CA GLN A 107 -7.91 1.78 11.77
C GLN A 107 -6.46 1.31 11.82
N LEU A 108 -5.61 1.75 10.88
CA LEU A 108 -4.17 1.45 10.89
C LEU A 108 -3.49 1.99 12.14
N HIS A 109 -3.86 3.18 12.61
CA HIS A 109 -3.38 3.72 13.88
C HIS A 109 -3.77 2.80 15.05
N ALA A 110 -5.03 2.40 15.14
CA ALA A 110 -5.51 1.51 16.18
C ALA A 110 -4.74 0.17 16.20
N VAL A 111 -4.52 -0.42 15.03
CA VAL A 111 -3.73 -1.66 14.88
C VAL A 111 -2.27 -1.43 15.28
N ALA A 112 -1.62 -0.38 14.78
CA ALA A 112 -0.21 -0.11 14.99
C ALA A 112 0.12 0.31 16.44
N SER A 113 -0.85 0.90 17.15
CA SER A 113 -0.68 1.36 18.55
C SER A 113 -0.38 0.23 19.55
N ALA A 114 -0.59 -1.04 19.14
CA ALA A 114 -0.16 -2.20 19.92
C ALA A 114 1.37 -2.30 20.08
N TRP A 115 2.15 -1.58 19.25
CA TRP A 115 3.62 -1.65 19.25
C TRP A 115 4.23 -0.25 19.11
N ARG A 116 5.22 0.04 19.96
CA ARG A 116 5.95 1.31 19.95
C ARG A 116 7.03 1.37 18.86
N ASP A 117 7.48 0.22 18.38
CA ASP A 117 8.65 0.09 17.51
C ASP A 117 8.33 0.02 16.00
N VAL A 118 7.05 0.04 15.62
CA VAL A 118 6.65 0.00 14.19
C VAL A 118 6.76 1.37 13.48
N GLY A 119 7.15 2.42 14.21
CA GLY A 119 7.37 3.75 13.64
C GLY A 119 6.11 4.40 13.07
N PHE A 120 4.92 4.00 13.55
CA PHE A 120 3.69 4.65 13.15
C PHE A 120 3.61 6.07 13.74
N THR A 121 3.37 7.05 12.89
CA THR A 121 3.22 8.45 13.30
C THR A 121 2.17 9.12 12.42
N ARG A 122 1.25 9.89 13.02
CA ARG A 122 0.36 10.79 12.28
C ARG A 122 1.18 11.90 11.66
N ASN A 123 0.84 12.25 10.44
CA ASN A 123 1.51 13.29 9.67
C ASN A 123 0.46 14.15 8.96
N ALA A 124 0.79 15.41 8.73
CA ALA A 124 0.12 16.18 7.71
C ALA A 124 0.48 15.64 6.31
N SER A 125 -0.35 15.93 5.32
CA SER A 125 -0.13 15.61 3.90
C SER A 125 -0.22 16.90 3.09
N LEU A 126 0.88 17.31 2.49
CA LEU A 126 0.99 18.51 1.68
C LEU A 126 1.09 18.12 0.20
N TYR A 127 0.01 18.34 -0.54
CA TYR A 127 -0.10 18.09 -1.98
C TYR A 127 0.05 19.39 -2.75
N TYR A 128 1.22 19.63 -3.33
CA TYR A 128 1.49 20.91 -4.00
C TYR A 128 1.29 20.87 -5.53
N ALA A 129 0.89 22.00 -6.08
CA ALA A 129 0.81 22.22 -7.51
C ALA A 129 2.23 22.39 -8.08
N SER A 130 2.65 21.51 -8.96
CA SER A 130 3.95 21.61 -9.63
C SER A 130 4.00 22.74 -10.67
N ARG A 131 2.83 23.20 -11.15
CA ARG A 131 2.69 24.21 -12.20
C ARG A 131 1.47 25.09 -11.95
N ARG A 132 1.50 26.34 -12.41
CA ARG A 132 0.37 27.28 -12.30
C ARG A 132 -0.95 26.75 -12.89
N ARG A 133 -0.87 25.97 -13.97
CA ARG A 133 -2.07 25.36 -14.59
C ARG A 133 -2.76 24.33 -13.70
N ASP A 134 -2.06 23.77 -12.72
CA ASP A 134 -2.59 22.71 -11.83
C ASP A 134 -3.42 23.33 -10.67
N VAL A 135 -3.29 24.66 -10.44
CA VAL A 135 -3.98 25.37 -9.34
C VAL A 135 -5.51 25.15 -9.40
N ARG A 136 -6.10 25.37 -10.58
CA ARG A 136 -7.55 25.18 -10.77
C ARG A 136 -8.01 23.75 -10.40
N THR A 137 -7.23 22.76 -10.76
CA THR A 137 -7.53 21.35 -10.39
C THR A 137 -7.52 21.16 -8.88
N LEU A 138 -6.56 21.78 -8.16
CA LEU A 138 -6.51 21.73 -6.70
C LEU A 138 -7.68 22.51 -6.06
N GLU A 139 -8.10 23.64 -6.62
CA GLU A 139 -9.27 24.40 -6.16
C GLU A 139 -10.56 23.56 -6.28
N GLU A 140 -10.77 22.92 -7.43
CA GLU A 140 -11.92 22.04 -7.68
C GLU A 140 -11.92 20.84 -6.72
N GLU A 141 -10.76 20.22 -6.50
CA GLU A 141 -10.57 19.10 -5.59
C GLU A 141 -10.77 19.52 -4.12
N HIS A 142 -10.26 20.68 -3.70
CA HIS A 142 -10.50 21.26 -2.39
C HIS A 142 -11.99 21.43 -2.14
N ALA A 143 -12.69 22.09 -3.06
CA ALA A 143 -14.14 22.34 -2.94
C ALA A 143 -14.93 21.01 -2.83
N ALA A 144 -14.55 20.00 -3.63
CA ALA A 144 -15.18 18.68 -3.58
C ALA A 144 -14.94 17.98 -2.24
N ARG A 145 -13.69 17.91 -1.76
CA ARG A 145 -13.35 17.29 -0.48
C ARG A 145 -14.07 17.97 0.69
N ARG A 146 -14.06 19.29 0.75
CA ARG A 146 -14.76 20.07 1.77
C ARG A 146 -16.27 19.80 1.78
N ARG A 147 -16.91 19.74 0.60
CA ARG A 147 -18.35 19.45 0.47
C ARG A 147 -18.71 18.10 1.06
N HIS A 148 -17.80 17.13 1.00
CA HIS A 148 -18.01 15.77 1.52
C HIS A 148 -17.44 15.55 2.93
N GLY A 149 -17.10 16.63 3.66
CA GLY A 149 -16.71 16.57 5.07
C GLY A 149 -15.26 16.11 5.29
N LEU A 150 -14.41 16.11 4.25
CA LEU A 150 -12.98 15.87 4.39
C LEU A 150 -12.30 17.20 4.79
N GLU A 151 -11.53 17.17 5.87
CA GLU A 151 -10.80 18.34 6.35
C GLU A 151 -9.54 18.55 5.50
N VAL A 152 -9.55 19.63 4.73
CA VAL A 152 -8.46 20.02 3.86
C VAL A 152 -8.42 21.54 3.72
N GLU A 153 -7.23 22.13 3.71
CA GLU A 153 -7.00 23.56 3.49
C GLU A 153 -6.39 23.76 2.10
N LEU A 154 -6.79 24.83 1.42
CA LEU A 154 -6.12 25.29 0.21
C LEU A 154 -5.16 26.42 0.59
N LEU A 155 -3.90 26.24 0.32
CA LEU A 155 -2.83 27.22 0.53
C LEU A 155 -2.48 27.88 -0.80
N ASP A 156 -2.38 29.20 -0.80
CA ASP A 156 -1.83 29.95 -1.93
C ASP A 156 -0.30 29.96 -1.93
N ALA A 157 0.30 30.52 -2.97
CA ALA A 157 1.76 30.57 -3.12
C ALA A 157 2.46 31.29 -1.95
N GLY A 158 1.85 32.35 -1.41
CA GLY A 158 2.41 33.09 -0.27
C GLY A 158 2.49 32.23 0.99
N ARG A 159 1.37 31.53 1.30
CA ARG A 159 1.30 30.60 2.44
C ARG A 159 2.25 29.42 2.29
N VAL A 160 2.42 28.85 1.08
CA VAL A 160 3.38 27.78 0.85
C VAL A 160 4.80 28.24 1.11
N GLN A 161 5.17 29.42 0.63
CA GLN A 161 6.49 29.99 0.87
C GLN A 161 6.73 30.33 2.35
N GLU A 162 5.73 30.92 3.03
CA GLU A 162 5.85 31.33 4.44
C GLU A 162 5.92 30.12 5.39
N ASP A 163 5.03 29.14 5.21
CA ASP A 163 4.86 28.03 6.14
C ASP A 163 5.84 26.87 5.87
N TYR A 164 6.28 26.69 4.61
CA TYR A 164 7.06 25.52 4.16
C TYR A 164 8.39 25.85 3.48
N GLY A 165 8.66 27.11 3.15
CA GLY A 165 9.96 27.57 2.67
C GLY A 165 10.32 27.17 1.24
N PHE A 166 9.34 26.85 0.39
CA PHE A 166 9.56 26.54 -1.03
C PHE A 166 8.49 27.15 -1.94
N ASP A 167 8.83 27.31 -3.21
CA ASP A 167 7.94 27.91 -4.20
C ASP A 167 6.99 26.87 -4.81
N ALA A 168 5.68 27.04 -4.59
CA ALA A 168 4.65 26.34 -5.32
C ALA A 168 3.44 27.26 -5.53
N PRO A 169 2.73 27.14 -6.68
CA PRO A 169 1.59 28.02 -6.98
C PRO A 169 0.40 27.90 -6.03
N ALA A 170 0.19 26.70 -5.47
CA ALA A 170 -0.80 26.36 -4.45
C ALA A 170 -0.49 24.99 -3.85
N ALA A 171 -1.12 24.68 -2.71
CA ALA A 171 -1.09 23.33 -2.15
C ALA A 171 -2.40 23.00 -1.42
N LEU A 172 -2.70 21.70 -1.32
CA LEU A 172 -3.72 21.17 -0.40
C LEU A 172 -3.02 20.61 0.83
N LEU A 173 -3.44 21.06 1.99
CA LEU A 173 -2.96 20.56 3.29
C LEU A 173 -4.06 19.75 3.95
N SER A 174 -3.78 18.48 4.22
CA SER A 174 -4.61 17.59 5.03
C SER A 174 -3.86 17.20 6.31
N ARG A 175 -4.57 16.99 7.41
CA ARG A 175 -3.98 16.53 8.68
C ARG A 175 -4.21 15.03 8.92
N GLN A 176 -4.66 14.30 7.91
CA GLN A 176 -5.05 12.89 7.99
C GLN A 176 -4.12 11.99 7.18
N GLY A 177 -2.82 12.21 7.28
CA GLY A 177 -1.78 11.30 6.79
C GLY A 177 -1.12 10.55 7.92
N ALA A 178 -0.29 9.58 7.57
CA ALA A 178 0.56 8.87 8.52
C ALA A 178 1.76 8.22 7.82
N ARG A 179 2.71 7.74 8.59
CA ARG A 179 3.83 6.91 8.14
C ARG A 179 3.98 5.69 9.04
N VAL A 180 4.65 4.66 8.53
CA VAL A 180 4.95 3.44 9.29
C VAL A 180 6.20 2.75 8.71
N ASP A 181 6.84 1.88 9.47
CA ASP A 181 7.71 0.83 8.93
C ASP A 181 6.83 -0.37 8.54
N PRO A 182 6.56 -0.57 7.26
CA PRO A 182 5.61 -1.59 6.80
C PRO A 182 6.14 -3.01 6.99
N TYR A 183 7.45 -3.17 6.93
CA TYR A 183 8.10 -4.47 7.12
C TYR A 183 7.99 -4.91 8.58
N ARG A 184 8.32 -4.02 9.51
CA ARG A 184 8.23 -4.28 10.95
C ARG A 184 6.79 -4.50 11.39
N LEU A 185 5.84 -3.67 10.93
CA LEU A 185 4.42 -3.86 11.22
C LEU A 185 3.92 -5.23 10.76
N THR A 186 4.31 -5.68 9.56
CA THR A 186 3.95 -7.00 9.04
C THR A 186 4.45 -8.11 9.96
N HIS A 187 5.71 -8.07 10.36
CA HIS A 187 6.28 -9.06 11.27
C HIS A 187 5.59 -9.05 12.64
N ARG A 188 5.31 -7.88 13.20
CA ARG A 188 4.61 -7.76 14.49
C ARG A 188 3.19 -8.34 14.44
N LEU A 189 2.45 -8.07 13.37
CA LEU A 189 1.13 -8.65 13.14
C LEU A 189 1.19 -10.18 13.10
N LEU A 190 2.07 -10.76 12.29
CA LEU A 190 2.15 -12.21 12.12
C LEU A 190 2.69 -12.91 13.37
N GLN A 191 3.60 -12.27 14.13
CA GLN A 191 4.03 -12.76 15.44
C GLN A 191 2.88 -12.80 16.45
N ARG A 192 2.03 -11.76 16.46
CA ARG A 192 0.83 -11.71 17.31
C ARG A 192 -0.14 -12.84 16.92
N LEU A 193 -0.44 -12.97 15.64
CA LEU A 193 -1.33 -13.99 15.12
C LEU A 193 -0.87 -15.41 15.46
N GLN A 194 0.43 -15.71 15.29
CA GLN A 194 0.99 -17.00 15.66
C GLN A 194 0.84 -17.29 17.16
N LYS A 195 1.06 -16.29 18.02
CA LYS A 195 0.87 -16.42 19.48
C LYS A 195 -0.60 -16.65 19.86
N GLN A 196 -1.53 -16.18 19.04
CA GLN A 196 -2.97 -16.34 19.20
C GLN A 196 -3.51 -17.64 18.58
N GLY A 197 -2.63 -18.47 17.99
CA GLY A 197 -2.97 -19.78 17.45
C GLY A 197 -3.15 -19.85 15.93
N ALA A 198 -3.05 -18.72 15.21
CA ALA A 198 -3.07 -18.75 13.75
C ALA A 198 -1.80 -19.44 13.20
N SER A 199 -1.94 -20.13 12.08
CA SER A 199 -0.84 -20.80 11.41
C SER A 199 -0.15 -19.87 10.42
N VAL A 200 1.16 -19.67 10.57
CA VAL A 200 1.97 -18.85 9.64
C VAL A 200 3.08 -19.71 9.08
N PHE A 201 3.10 -19.88 7.76
CA PHE A 201 4.08 -20.68 7.04
C PHE A 201 4.82 -19.80 6.04
N ASP A 202 6.13 -19.63 6.21
CA ASP A 202 6.98 -19.02 5.20
C ASP A 202 7.65 -20.07 4.31
N ARG A 203 8.37 -19.66 3.26
CA ARG A 203 9.05 -20.56 2.30
C ARG A 203 8.15 -21.74 1.87
N THR A 204 6.84 -21.46 1.79
CA THR A 204 5.79 -22.41 1.45
C THR A 204 5.07 -21.92 0.19
N ARG A 205 5.57 -22.37 -0.96
CA ARG A 205 5.05 -21.94 -2.26
C ARG A 205 3.85 -22.80 -2.67
N VAL A 206 2.70 -22.15 -2.89
CA VAL A 206 1.53 -22.75 -3.50
C VAL A 206 1.71 -22.80 -5.02
N VAL A 207 1.52 -23.96 -5.62
CA VAL A 207 1.66 -24.19 -7.06
C VAL A 207 0.35 -24.48 -7.75
N GLU A 208 -0.66 -24.92 -7.01
CA GLU A 208 -1.98 -25.25 -7.56
C GLU A 208 -3.09 -24.87 -6.59
N ILE A 209 -4.21 -24.41 -7.15
CA ILE A 209 -5.44 -24.10 -6.43
C ILE A 209 -6.57 -24.92 -7.07
N GLU A 210 -7.24 -25.72 -6.30
CA GLU A 210 -8.45 -26.45 -6.67
C GLU A 210 -9.65 -25.91 -5.91
N THR A 211 -10.77 -25.71 -6.60
CA THR A 211 -12.01 -25.24 -5.99
C THR A 211 -13.08 -26.30 -6.02
N THR A 212 -13.83 -26.43 -4.94
CA THR A 212 -14.98 -27.31 -4.84
C THR A 212 -16.19 -26.54 -4.32
N SER A 213 -17.38 -27.15 -4.34
CA SER A 213 -18.58 -26.55 -3.75
C SER A 213 -18.45 -26.31 -2.24
N ARG A 214 -17.57 -27.03 -1.54
CA ARG A 214 -17.40 -26.97 -0.08
C ARG A 214 -16.19 -26.16 0.38
N GLY A 215 -15.19 -25.90 -0.50
CA GLY A 215 -13.97 -25.22 -0.10
C GLY A 215 -12.94 -25.15 -1.21
N VAL A 216 -11.70 -24.94 -0.80
CA VAL A 216 -10.52 -24.87 -1.66
C VAL A 216 -9.44 -25.83 -1.15
N ALA A 217 -8.63 -26.35 -2.06
CA ALA A 217 -7.43 -27.10 -1.74
C ALA A 217 -6.23 -26.41 -2.42
N LEU A 218 -5.18 -26.16 -1.65
CA LEU A 218 -3.96 -25.52 -2.08
C LEU A 218 -2.82 -26.53 -2.02
N ARG A 219 -2.25 -26.88 -3.15
CA ARG A 219 -1.09 -27.77 -3.20
C ARG A 219 0.18 -26.97 -3.20
N THR A 220 1.11 -27.31 -2.30
CA THR A 220 2.42 -26.69 -2.21
C THR A 220 3.45 -27.41 -3.10
N GLU A 221 4.54 -26.71 -3.41
CA GLU A 221 5.66 -27.26 -4.16
C GLU A 221 6.32 -28.46 -3.43
N SER A 222 6.27 -28.49 -2.10
CA SER A 222 6.74 -29.60 -1.25
C SER A 222 5.78 -30.81 -1.19
N GLY A 223 4.61 -30.73 -1.85
CA GLY A 223 3.65 -31.84 -1.96
C GLY A 223 2.55 -31.84 -0.89
N PHE A 224 2.60 -31.00 0.13
CA PHE A 224 1.57 -30.89 1.16
C PHE A 224 0.36 -30.09 0.67
N THR A 225 -0.79 -30.34 1.28
CA THR A 225 -2.07 -29.70 0.91
C THR A 225 -2.65 -28.91 2.08
N VAL A 226 -3.04 -27.66 1.82
CA VAL A 226 -3.88 -26.87 2.74
C VAL A 226 -5.32 -26.89 2.25
N ARG A 227 -6.27 -27.29 3.10
CA ARG A 227 -7.71 -27.28 2.82
C ARG A 227 -8.39 -26.19 3.64
N ALA A 228 -9.14 -25.31 2.97
CA ALA A 228 -9.85 -24.23 3.64
C ALA A 228 -11.28 -24.07 3.11
N ALA A 229 -12.15 -23.43 3.88
CA ALA A 229 -13.47 -23.05 3.41
C ALA A 229 -13.39 -21.89 2.41
N HIS A 230 -12.44 -20.99 2.61
CA HIS A 230 -12.17 -19.84 1.73
C HIS A 230 -10.67 -19.64 1.50
N LEU A 231 -10.32 -19.05 0.37
CA LEU A 231 -8.97 -18.56 0.05
C LEU A 231 -9.02 -17.05 -0.16
N VAL A 232 -8.05 -16.33 0.40
CA VAL A 232 -7.75 -14.96 0.04
C VAL A 232 -6.39 -14.88 -0.65
N VAL A 233 -6.37 -14.51 -1.92
CA VAL A 233 -5.15 -14.27 -2.70
C VAL A 233 -4.68 -12.84 -2.42
N ALA A 234 -3.71 -12.70 -1.54
CA ALA A 234 -3.09 -11.46 -1.10
C ALA A 234 -1.60 -11.39 -1.49
N ALA A 235 -1.27 -11.94 -2.67
CA ALA A 235 0.08 -12.02 -3.20
C ALA A 235 0.60 -10.68 -3.78
N GLY A 236 0.01 -9.56 -3.37
CA GLY A 236 0.35 -8.22 -3.83
C GLY A 236 0.18 -8.12 -5.36
N TYR A 237 1.12 -7.48 -6.01
CA TYR A 237 1.09 -7.30 -7.47
C TYR A 237 1.35 -8.58 -8.27
N ALA A 238 1.78 -9.65 -7.61
CA ALA A 238 1.87 -10.98 -8.22
C ALA A 238 0.51 -11.71 -8.31
N SER A 239 -0.55 -11.21 -7.67
CA SER A 239 -1.90 -11.82 -7.69
C SER A 239 -2.47 -11.95 -9.10
N GLN A 240 -2.05 -11.11 -10.04
CA GLN A 240 -2.41 -11.19 -11.46
C GLN A 240 -2.04 -12.55 -12.09
N HIS A 241 -1.02 -13.23 -11.59
CA HIS A 241 -0.62 -14.58 -12.06
C HIS A 241 -1.76 -15.60 -11.98
N TRP A 242 -2.67 -15.42 -11.03
CA TRP A 242 -3.81 -16.31 -10.82
C TRP A 242 -5.04 -15.96 -11.66
N LEU A 243 -4.98 -14.90 -12.48
CA LEU A 243 -6.07 -14.48 -13.37
C LEU A 243 -5.63 -14.58 -14.84
N LYS A 244 -6.52 -15.14 -15.69
CA LYS A 244 -6.28 -15.25 -17.14
C LYS A 244 -6.31 -13.91 -17.84
N LYS A 245 -7.23 -13.02 -17.44
CA LYS A 245 -7.35 -11.65 -17.99
C LYS A 245 -6.63 -10.67 -17.07
N SER A 246 -5.87 -9.74 -17.66
CA SER A 246 -5.27 -8.65 -16.92
C SER A 246 -6.35 -7.67 -16.48
N VAL A 247 -6.31 -7.28 -15.19
CA VAL A 247 -7.22 -6.31 -14.57
C VAL A 247 -6.51 -5.03 -14.15
N ALA A 248 -5.18 -5.01 -14.25
CA ALA A 248 -4.35 -3.88 -13.89
C ALA A 248 -3.06 -3.87 -14.71
N ARG A 249 -2.37 -2.75 -14.73
CA ARG A 249 -1.09 -2.56 -15.43
C ARG A 249 0.04 -2.40 -14.42
N ASN A 250 1.05 -3.25 -14.50
CA ASN A 250 2.24 -3.12 -13.67
C ASN A 250 3.07 -1.92 -14.10
N ARG A 251 3.66 -1.27 -13.09
CA ARG A 251 4.62 -0.17 -13.21
C ARG A 251 5.74 -0.36 -12.22
N SER A 252 6.82 0.38 -12.41
CA SER A 252 7.90 0.47 -11.45
C SER A 252 7.96 1.88 -10.86
N SER A 253 8.13 1.94 -9.54
CA SER A 253 8.45 3.16 -8.80
C SER A 253 9.84 3.03 -8.19
N TYR A 254 10.51 4.16 -7.99
CA TYR A 254 11.88 4.22 -7.48
C TYR A 254 11.92 5.00 -6.19
N ALA A 255 12.83 4.62 -5.32
CA ALA A 255 13.00 5.27 -4.04
C ALA A 255 14.49 5.43 -3.68
N VAL A 256 14.78 6.47 -2.93
CA VAL A 256 16.06 6.72 -2.29
C VAL A 256 15.82 7.16 -0.86
N ILE A 257 16.69 6.74 0.06
CA ILE A 257 16.64 7.16 1.45
C ILE A 257 17.99 7.74 1.86
N SER A 258 17.96 8.81 2.62
CA SER A 258 19.16 9.49 3.11
C SER A 258 19.81 8.78 4.30
N ASP A 259 21.02 9.19 4.65
CA ASP A 259 21.51 9.06 6.01
C ASP A 259 20.64 9.87 7.00
N PRO A 260 20.71 9.60 8.31
CA PRO A 260 19.97 10.38 9.30
C PRO A 260 20.31 11.86 9.23
N LEU A 261 19.28 12.71 9.27
CA LEU A 261 19.39 14.17 9.24
C LEU A 261 19.13 14.73 10.66
N SER A 262 19.53 15.97 10.89
CA SER A 262 19.11 16.68 12.10
C SER A 262 17.60 17.03 11.99
N GLU A 263 16.97 17.24 13.13
CA GLU A 263 15.57 17.66 13.18
C GLU A 263 15.37 19.03 12.53
N GLU A 264 16.34 19.92 12.69
CA GLU A 264 16.38 21.23 12.06
C GLU A 264 16.48 21.12 10.53
N ALA A 265 17.33 20.24 10.01
CA ALA A 265 17.46 20.03 8.56
C ALA A 265 16.19 19.43 7.94
N LEU A 266 15.47 18.57 8.66
CA LEU A 266 14.18 18.03 8.21
C LEU A 266 13.09 19.11 8.19
N GLY A 267 13.10 20.05 9.14
CA GLY A 267 12.07 21.07 9.25
C GLY A 267 10.65 20.47 9.23
N PHE A 268 9.76 21.02 8.38
CA PHE A 268 8.39 20.52 8.25
C PHE A 268 8.31 19.08 7.70
N LEU A 269 9.31 18.57 7.01
CA LEU A 269 9.36 17.19 6.53
C LEU A 269 9.47 16.18 7.68
N SER A 270 9.72 16.63 8.92
CA SER A 270 9.73 15.78 10.12
C SER A 270 8.35 15.18 10.43
N ASP A 271 7.27 15.92 10.14
CA ASP A 271 5.87 15.56 10.46
C ASP A 271 4.89 15.69 9.29
N THR A 272 5.35 16.08 8.10
CA THR A 272 4.53 16.30 6.92
C THR A 272 4.98 15.43 5.75
N LEU A 273 4.04 14.72 5.15
CA LEU A 273 4.21 14.01 3.88
C LEU A 273 4.15 15.06 2.75
N LEU A 274 5.11 15.02 1.84
CA LEU A 274 5.16 15.91 0.69
C LEU A 274 4.92 15.12 -0.59
N TRP A 275 4.06 15.63 -1.49
CA TRP A 275 3.84 15.06 -2.81
C TRP A 275 3.25 16.08 -3.78
N GLU A 276 3.28 15.80 -5.09
CA GLU A 276 3.03 16.81 -6.11
C GLU A 276 2.06 16.38 -7.22
N THR A 277 1.58 17.36 -7.99
CA THR A 277 0.70 17.12 -9.15
C THR A 277 1.41 16.61 -10.39
N ALA A 278 2.72 16.76 -10.52
CA ALA A 278 3.46 16.30 -11.70
C ALA A 278 3.40 14.79 -11.89
N ARG A 279 3.47 14.36 -13.14
CA ARG A 279 3.60 12.94 -13.51
C ARG A 279 4.82 12.75 -14.41
N PRO A 280 5.76 11.84 -14.07
CA PRO A 280 5.81 11.07 -12.81
C PRO A 280 6.04 11.98 -11.60
N TYR A 281 5.44 11.62 -10.45
CA TYR A 281 5.58 12.46 -9.26
C TYR A 281 6.90 12.32 -8.54
N LEU A 282 7.13 13.26 -7.64
CA LEU A 282 8.03 13.15 -6.50
C LEU A 282 7.17 13.17 -5.24
N TYR A 283 7.51 12.34 -4.28
CA TYR A 283 6.97 12.39 -2.92
C TYR A 283 8.09 12.16 -1.92
N ALA A 284 7.91 12.67 -0.70
CA ALA A 284 8.90 12.54 0.37
C ALA A 284 8.23 12.41 1.74
N ARG A 285 8.90 11.71 2.65
CA ARG A 285 8.57 11.64 4.07
C ARG A 285 9.78 11.31 4.92
N SER A 286 9.75 11.68 6.19
CA SER A 286 10.78 11.25 7.15
C SER A 286 10.50 9.85 7.72
N THR A 287 11.50 9.27 8.37
CA THR A 287 11.41 8.03 9.15
C THR A 287 11.56 8.33 10.64
N SER A 288 11.30 7.35 11.51
CA SER A 288 11.47 7.50 12.96
C SER A 288 12.93 7.71 13.38
N ASP A 289 13.88 7.27 12.58
CA ASP A 289 15.31 7.49 12.74
C ASP A 289 15.84 8.72 11.96
N ARG A 290 14.92 9.64 11.61
CA ARG A 290 15.20 10.94 10.97
C ARG A 290 15.87 10.87 9.60
N ARG A 291 15.64 9.83 8.82
CA ARG A 291 16.04 9.78 7.43
C ARG A 291 14.94 10.38 6.56
N LEU A 292 15.30 10.96 5.44
CA LEU A 292 14.35 11.39 4.42
C LEU A 292 14.25 10.32 3.35
N LEU A 293 13.05 9.78 3.17
CA LEU A 293 12.70 8.83 2.13
C LEU A 293 12.00 9.59 1.01
N ILE A 294 12.53 9.47 -0.20
CA ILE A 294 12.07 10.15 -1.41
C ILE A 294 11.70 9.08 -2.43
N GLY A 295 10.55 9.20 -3.06
CA GLY A 295 10.12 8.25 -4.07
C GLY A 295 9.42 8.89 -5.26
N GLY A 296 9.14 8.07 -6.28
CA GLY A 296 8.48 8.50 -7.49
C GLY A 296 9.20 8.09 -8.76
N GLU A 297 9.20 8.98 -9.76
CA GLU A 297 9.81 8.75 -11.07
C GLU A 297 9.30 7.47 -11.75
N ASP A 298 8.02 7.16 -11.55
CA ASP A 298 7.36 5.96 -12.04
C ASP A 298 7.49 5.79 -13.54
N ASP A 299 7.64 4.55 -13.99
CA ASP A 299 7.65 4.22 -15.41
C ASP A 299 6.92 2.90 -15.73
N ALA A 300 6.65 2.68 -17.02
CA ALA A 300 5.89 1.52 -17.50
C ALA A 300 6.72 0.23 -17.58
N VAL A 301 7.92 0.19 -17.01
CA VAL A 301 8.79 -0.98 -17.03
C VAL A 301 8.45 -1.88 -15.86
N ASP A 302 8.07 -3.13 -16.15
CA ASP A 302 7.79 -4.17 -15.15
C ASP A 302 8.74 -5.37 -15.24
N ILE A 303 9.69 -5.37 -16.21
CA ILE A 303 10.70 -6.40 -16.35
C ILE A 303 11.79 -6.17 -15.29
N PRO A 304 12.02 -7.09 -14.34
CA PRO A 304 12.92 -6.88 -13.20
C PRO A 304 14.32 -6.39 -13.60
N ALA A 305 15.00 -7.05 -14.53
CA ALA A 305 16.33 -6.66 -14.95
C ALA A 305 16.39 -5.23 -15.56
N LYS A 306 15.36 -4.83 -16.32
CA LYS A 306 15.28 -3.48 -16.91
C LYS A 306 14.95 -2.41 -15.84
N ARG A 307 14.09 -2.76 -14.89
CA ARG A 307 13.77 -1.90 -13.73
C ARG A 307 15.02 -1.66 -12.90
N ASP A 308 15.71 -2.73 -12.52
CA ASP A 308 16.85 -2.67 -11.61
C ASP A 308 18.03 -1.88 -12.22
N ALA A 309 18.26 -2.01 -13.51
CA ALA A 309 19.26 -1.21 -14.23
C ALA A 309 19.00 0.32 -14.22
N ARG A 310 17.79 0.76 -13.86
CA ARG A 310 17.41 2.17 -13.80
C ARG A 310 17.53 2.80 -12.41
N VAL A 311 17.70 2.00 -11.35
CA VAL A 311 17.65 2.47 -9.96
C VAL A 311 18.57 3.66 -9.71
N GLU A 312 19.85 3.56 -10.03
CA GLU A 312 20.82 4.64 -9.80
C GLU A 312 20.48 5.92 -10.59
N LYS A 313 20.06 5.78 -11.86
CA LYS A 313 19.65 6.92 -12.67
C LYS A 313 18.45 7.64 -12.07
N LYS A 314 17.44 6.85 -11.67
CA LYS A 314 16.20 7.38 -11.09
C LYS A 314 16.43 8.01 -9.71
N ALA A 315 17.28 7.40 -8.89
CA ALA A 315 17.69 8.00 -7.61
C ALA A 315 18.33 9.36 -7.79
N ARG A 316 19.25 9.52 -8.77
CA ARG A 316 19.86 10.82 -9.09
C ARG A 316 18.83 11.86 -9.55
N ILE A 317 17.82 11.46 -10.31
CA ILE A 317 16.74 12.38 -10.73
C ILE A 317 15.91 12.81 -9.52
N LEU A 318 15.52 11.88 -8.63
CA LEU A 318 14.78 12.18 -7.42
C LEU A 318 15.53 13.14 -6.51
N LEU A 319 16.83 12.90 -6.28
CA LEU A 319 17.68 13.77 -5.47
C LEU A 319 17.81 15.17 -6.09
N LYS A 320 17.99 15.24 -7.42
CA LYS A 320 18.04 16.53 -8.12
C LYS A 320 16.73 17.30 -7.96
N ARG A 321 15.58 16.64 -8.17
CA ARG A 321 14.26 17.29 -8.04
C ARG A 321 14.01 17.78 -6.61
N LEU A 322 14.43 17.03 -5.61
CA LEU A 322 14.34 17.47 -4.22
C LEU A 322 15.26 18.67 -3.95
N HIS A 323 16.51 18.65 -4.44
CA HIS A 323 17.43 19.77 -4.31
C HIS A 323 16.90 21.03 -5.02
N ASP A 324 16.26 20.89 -6.19
CA ASP A 324 15.63 22.01 -6.90
C ASP A 324 14.49 22.66 -6.05
N LEU A 325 13.80 21.89 -5.18
CA LEU A 325 12.80 22.41 -4.24
C LEU A 325 13.43 22.99 -2.97
N PHE A 326 14.46 22.34 -2.45
CA PHE A 326 15.10 22.65 -1.17
C PHE A 326 16.63 22.74 -1.34
N PRO A 327 17.16 23.84 -1.94
CA PRO A 327 18.59 23.96 -2.24
C PRO A 327 19.51 23.92 -1.02
N ALA A 328 18.99 24.33 0.16
CA ALA A 328 19.75 24.31 1.41
C ALA A 328 19.78 22.93 2.09
N LEU A 329 18.97 21.96 1.62
CA LEU A 329 18.89 20.64 2.24
C LEU A 329 19.96 19.72 1.64
N GLU A 330 21.03 19.49 2.40
CA GLU A 330 22.09 18.57 2.02
C GLU A 330 21.71 17.14 2.35
N ILE A 331 21.72 16.25 1.36
CA ILE A 331 21.35 14.85 1.50
C ILE A 331 22.48 13.93 1.03
N THR A 332 22.91 13.04 1.92
CA THR A 332 23.75 11.90 1.58
C THR A 332 22.85 10.68 1.37
N PRO A 333 22.75 10.12 0.14
CA PRO A 333 21.94 8.93 -0.10
C PRO A 333 22.58 7.69 0.53
N ALA A 334 21.80 6.93 1.32
CA ALA A 334 22.24 5.70 1.95
C ALA A 334 21.87 4.48 1.10
N PHE A 335 20.61 4.40 0.64
CA PHE A 335 20.09 3.29 -0.16
C PHE A 335 19.17 3.79 -1.26
N SER A 336 19.16 3.05 -2.37
CA SER A 336 18.19 3.24 -3.44
C SER A 336 17.66 1.88 -3.91
N TRP A 337 16.39 1.86 -4.29
CA TRP A 337 15.73 0.63 -4.75
C TRP A 337 14.56 0.96 -5.68
N ALA A 338 13.98 -0.08 -6.25
CA ALA A 338 12.72 0.03 -6.99
C ALA A 338 11.72 -1.01 -6.48
N GLY A 339 10.45 -0.70 -6.64
CA GLY A 339 9.33 -1.59 -6.38
C GLY A 339 8.38 -1.64 -7.56
N THR A 340 7.77 -2.81 -7.79
CA THR A 340 6.67 -2.94 -8.75
C THR A 340 5.35 -2.68 -8.04
N PHE A 341 4.48 -1.91 -8.68
CA PHE A 341 3.09 -1.70 -8.27
C PHE A 341 2.16 -1.88 -9.47
N ALA A 342 0.85 -1.89 -9.27
CA ALA A 342 -0.12 -2.08 -10.34
C ALA A 342 -1.23 -1.04 -10.24
N GLU A 343 -1.49 -0.36 -11.36
CA GLU A 343 -2.55 0.63 -11.51
C GLU A 343 -3.76 0.02 -12.20
N THR A 344 -4.94 0.35 -11.69
CA THR A 344 -6.22 0.17 -12.37
C THR A 344 -6.57 1.45 -13.14
N GLU A 345 -7.55 1.38 -14.01
CA GLU A 345 -7.95 2.53 -14.83
C GLU A 345 -8.56 3.66 -14.00
N ASP A 346 -9.20 3.33 -12.89
CA ASP A 346 -9.90 4.27 -11.99
C ASP A 346 -9.18 4.53 -10.67
N GLY A 347 -8.02 3.92 -10.45
CA GLY A 347 -7.23 4.06 -9.22
C GLY A 347 -7.77 3.27 -8.02
N LEU A 348 -8.88 2.53 -8.18
CA LEU A 348 -9.45 1.72 -7.12
C LEU A 348 -8.94 0.27 -7.20
N PRO A 349 -8.64 -0.39 -6.06
CA PRO A 349 -8.23 -1.80 -6.04
C PRO A 349 -9.39 -2.76 -6.30
N PHE A 350 -9.07 -4.05 -6.36
CA PHE A 350 -10.06 -5.12 -6.44
C PHE A 350 -10.03 -6.00 -5.19
N PHE A 351 -11.22 -6.17 -4.58
CA PHE A 351 -11.44 -7.09 -3.46
C PHE A 351 -12.58 -8.06 -3.75
N GLY A 352 -12.41 -9.31 -3.33
CA GLY A 352 -13.45 -10.32 -3.38
C GLY A 352 -13.32 -11.34 -4.49
N PRO A 353 -14.39 -12.13 -4.77
CA PRO A 353 -14.32 -13.23 -5.72
C PRO A 353 -14.26 -12.72 -7.16
N HIS A 354 -13.47 -13.43 -7.97
CA HIS A 354 -13.44 -13.29 -9.43
C HIS A 354 -14.18 -14.46 -10.08
N ALA A 355 -14.94 -14.21 -11.14
CA ALA A 355 -15.79 -15.22 -11.81
C ALA A 355 -15.02 -16.48 -12.24
N GLN A 356 -13.74 -16.35 -12.60
CA GLN A 356 -12.87 -17.47 -12.98
C GLN A 356 -12.75 -18.54 -11.88
N TRP A 357 -12.78 -18.14 -10.59
CA TRP A 357 -12.49 -18.98 -9.45
C TRP A 357 -13.73 -19.31 -8.58
N GLY A 358 -14.85 -18.64 -8.86
CA GLY A 358 -16.08 -18.78 -8.08
C GLY A 358 -16.04 -18.09 -6.70
N PRO A 359 -17.03 -18.32 -5.84
CA PRO A 359 -17.32 -17.49 -4.68
C PRO A 359 -16.41 -17.72 -3.47
N ARG A 360 -15.53 -18.72 -3.49
CA ARG A 360 -14.68 -19.09 -2.35
C ARG A 360 -13.23 -18.62 -2.47
N VAL A 361 -12.82 -18.14 -3.64
CA VAL A 361 -11.51 -17.57 -3.87
C VAL A 361 -11.65 -16.06 -4.03
N HIS A 362 -11.17 -15.35 -3.04
CA HIS A 362 -11.20 -13.89 -2.97
C HIS A 362 -9.84 -13.34 -3.32
N PHE A 363 -9.81 -12.20 -3.96
CA PHE A 363 -8.59 -11.47 -4.28
C PHE A 363 -8.51 -10.20 -3.45
N ALA A 364 -7.29 -9.78 -3.18
CA ALA A 364 -6.93 -8.47 -2.69
C ALA A 364 -5.76 -7.99 -3.56
N MET A 365 -5.99 -7.09 -4.52
CA MET A 365 -5.00 -6.77 -5.54
C MET A 365 -5.17 -5.42 -6.22
N ALA A 366 -4.13 -5.00 -6.95
CA ALA A 366 -4.12 -3.81 -7.83
C ALA A 366 -4.33 -2.49 -7.07
N TYR A 367 -3.54 -2.28 -6.05
CA TYR A 367 -3.73 -1.20 -5.06
C TYR A 367 -3.24 0.18 -5.50
N GLY A 368 -2.62 0.36 -6.68
CA GLY A 368 -1.99 1.63 -7.03
C GLY A 368 -0.92 2.05 -6.03
N GLY A 369 -0.82 3.35 -5.75
CA GLY A 369 0.09 3.94 -4.77
C GLY A 369 -0.30 3.72 -3.31
N ASN A 370 -1.60 3.49 -3.02
CA ASN A 370 -2.16 3.48 -1.65
C ASN A 370 -2.30 2.06 -1.04
N GLY A 371 -1.37 1.16 -1.34
CA GLY A 371 -1.49 -0.25 -1.04
C GLY A 371 -1.79 -0.59 0.41
N ILE A 372 -1.19 0.09 1.39
CA ILE A 372 -1.39 -0.20 2.82
C ILE A 372 -2.76 0.29 3.29
N THR A 373 -3.15 1.51 2.92
CA THR A 373 -4.47 2.08 3.21
C THR A 373 -5.58 1.20 2.66
N TYR A 374 -5.47 0.82 1.39
CA TYR A 374 -6.42 -0.10 0.76
C TYR A 374 -6.41 -1.50 1.37
N SER A 375 -5.27 -2.00 1.84
CA SER A 375 -5.20 -3.30 2.51
C SER A 375 -6.00 -3.31 3.81
N MET A 376 -5.95 -2.22 4.58
CA MET A 376 -6.75 -2.07 5.81
C MET A 376 -8.25 -2.03 5.50
N LEU A 377 -8.66 -1.17 4.56
CA LEU A 377 -10.04 -1.10 4.09
C LEU A 377 -10.53 -2.45 3.57
N GLY A 378 -9.72 -3.10 2.73
CA GLY A 378 -10.05 -4.38 2.12
C GLY A 378 -10.19 -5.53 3.10
N ALA A 379 -9.52 -5.48 4.25
CA ALA A 379 -9.62 -6.51 5.28
C ALA A 379 -11.06 -6.61 5.82
N GLY A 380 -11.66 -5.49 6.23
CA GLY A 380 -13.06 -5.44 6.68
C GLY A 380 -14.07 -5.81 5.58
N LEU A 381 -13.80 -5.36 4.33
CA LEU A 381 -14.64 -5.70 3.19
C LEU A 381 -14.65 -7.20 2.88
N LEU A 382 -13.48 -7.84 2.89
CA LEU A 382 -13.34 -9.28 2.67
C LEU A 382 -13.97 -10.10 3.78
N ARG A 383 -13.82 -9.67 5.05
CA ARG A 383 -14.51 -10.30 6.18
C ARG A 383 -16.02 -10.26 5.98
N ALA A 384 -16.58 -9.08 5.71
CA ALA A 384 -18.01 -8.94 5.45
C ALA A 384 -18.49 -9.87 4.32
N ARG A 385 -17.66 -10.04 3.27
CA ARG A 385 -17.97 -10.95 2.15
C ARG A 385 -17.96 -12.43 2.55
N ILE A 386 -16.99 -12.86 3.33
CA ILE A 386 -16.86 -14.23 3.83
C ILE A 386 -18.05 -14.56 4.76
N GLU A 387 -18.42 -13.60 5.62
CA GLU A 387 -19.59 -13.69 6.52
C GLU A 387 -20.93 -13.50 5.78
N ARG A 388 -20.94 -13.27 4.47
CA ARG A 388 -22.12 -13.01 3.64
C ARG A 388 -22.94 -11.79 4.08
N ARG A 389 -22.28 -10.80 4.67
CA ARG A 389 -22.90 -9.52 5.04
C ARG A 389 -22.82 -8.53 3.87
N ALA A 390 -23.84 -7.70 3.75
CA ALA A 390 -23.80 -6.55 2.83
C ALA A 390 -22.75 -5.53 3.30
N HIS A 391 -22.12 -4.87 2.34
CA HIS A 391 -21.16 -3.78 2.60
C HIS A 391 -21.30 -2.68 1.53
N PRO A 392 -21.41 -1.40 1.90
CA PRO A 392 -21.69 -0.31 0.96
C PRO A 392 -20.57 -0.10 -0.06
N LEU A 393 -19.33 -0.42 0.27
CA LEU A 393 -18.17 -0.30 -0.63
C LEU A 393 -18.08 -1.45 -1.66
N TRP A 394 -18.89 -2.49 -1.53
CA TRP A 394 -18.82 -3.66 -2.39
C TRP A 394 -18.91 -3.32 -3.89
N PRO A 395 -19.87 -2.50 -4.35
CA PRO A 395 -19.98 -2.16 -5.76
C PRO A 395 -18.75 -1.47 -6.35
N LEU A 396 -18.02 -0.70 -5.52
CA LEU A 396 -16.84 0.06 -5.94
C LEU A 396 -15.57 -0.77 -6.02
N PHE A 397 -15.43 -1.75 -5.13
CA PHE A 397 -14.17 -2.50 -4.99
C PHE A 397 -14.25 -3.94 -5.52
N SER A 398 -15.41 -4.41 -5.98
CA SER A 398 -15.56 -5.74 -6.57
C SER A 398 -15.16 -5.78 -8.05
N PHE A 399 -14.87 -6.99 -8.56
CA PHE A 399 -14.61 -7.20 -9.98
C PHE A 399 -15.83 -6.94 -10.89
N GLN A 400 -17.04 -6.87 -10.35
CA GLN A 400 -18.26 -6.48 -11.09
C GLN A 400 -18.16 -5.05 -11.65
N ARG A 401 -17.25 -4.21 -11.09
CA ARG A 401 -16.92 -2.89 -11.62
C ARG A 401 -16.39 -2.93 -13.06
N LEU A 402 -15.75 -4.02 -13.47
CA LEU A 402 -15.22 -4.20 -14.85
C LEU A 402 -16.31 -4.44 -15.90
N GLU A 403 -17.55 -4.71 -15.48
CA GLU A 403 -18.70 -5.00 -16.34
C GLU A 403 -19.59 -3.76 -16.54
N ARG A 404 -19.28 -2.66 -15.86
CA ARG A 404 -19.97 -1.36 -15.96
C ARG A 404 -19.25 -0.42 -16.91
#